data_90d54dfa209d5174238b48e0b4c67719
#
_entry.id   90d54dfa209d5174238b48e0b4c67719
#
_cell.length_a   1.000
_cell.length_b   1.000
_cell.length_c   1.000
_cell.angle_alpha   90.00
_cell.angle_beta   90.00
_cell.angle_gamma   90.00
#
_symmetry.space_group_name_H-M   'P 1'
#
loop_
_entity.id
_entity.type
_entity.pdbx_description
1 polymer ?
#
loop_
_entity_poly.entity_id
_entity_poly.type
_entity_poly.pdbx_seq_one_letter_code
_entity_poly.pdbx_strand_id
1 'polypeptide(L)'
;LQKETEQCLTRKYIDGLESERERMATELHDDVCNSLLALEMNIRTISGEESSDLSEQLGLLSNTRERLRTLSHELMPPAFQYATLDEMLGDYVLHLALPEGMYAEYHSTENVDWNIIPKAVGFECYRIVQEAVSNAVKYASSARIQVKLALENKNLSILVTDDGKGFDMSKKTKGIGLHTIWQRAETIGAKVELIS
;
A
#
# COMPACT_ATOMS: atom_id res chain seq x y z
N LEU A 1 16.96 26.06 -16.02
CA LEU A 1 15.60 26.52 -16.37
C LEU A 1 14.72 25.40 -16.97
N GLN A 2 15.14 24.75 -18.08
CA GLN A 2 14.32 23.74 -18.77
C GLN A 2 14.12 22.47 -17.91
N LYS A 3 15.17 21.99 -17.24
CA LYS A 3 15.15 20.84 -16.35
C LYS A 3 14.33 21.08 -15.06
N GLU A 4 14.35 22.27 -14.52
CA GLU A 4 13.56 22.69 -13.36
C GLU A 4 12.07 22.79 -13.70
N THR A 5 11.73 23.27 -14.90
CA THR A 5 10.35 23.33 -15.37
C THR A 5 9.79 21.93 -15.59
N GLU A 6 10.56 21.01 -16.14
CA GLU A 6 10.17 19.61 -16.38
C GLU A 6 9.98 18.86 -15.06
N GLN A 7 10.85 19.07 -14.07
CA GLN A 7 10.69 18.53 -12.72
C GLN A 7 9.46 19.10 -12.01
N CYS A 8 9.18 20.39 -12.15
CA CYS A 8 8.00 21.02 -11.57
C CYS A 8 6.71 20.48 -12.19
N LEU A 9 6.67 20.27 -13.52
CA LEU A 9 5.51 19.67 -14.20
C LEU A 9 5.28 18.23 -13.78
N THR A 10 6.35 17.44 -13.69
CA THR A 10 6.26 16.03 -13.24
C THR A 10 5.75 15.95 -11.81
N ARG A 11 6.22 16.83 -10.92
CA ARG A 11 5.75 16.88 -9.54
C ARG A 11 4.26 17.22 -9.45
N LYS A 12 3.81 18.27 -10.15
CA LYS A 12 2.38 18.63 -10.21
C LYS A 12 1.50 17.52 -10.79
N TYR A 13 2.00 16.77 -11.76
CA TYR A 13 1.30 15.62 -12.32
C TYR A 13 1.17 14.49 -11.30
N ILE A 14 2.26 14.19 -10.57
CA ILE A 14 2.24 13.17 -9.49
C ILE A 14 1.28 13.60 -8.38
N ASP A 15 1.36 14.85 -7.91
CA ASP A 15 0.47 15.39 -6.88
C ASP A 15 -1.01 15.31 -7.30
N GLY A 16 -1.31 15.58 -8.58
CA GLY A 16 -2.66 15.44 -9.12
C GLY A 16 -3.16 13.99 -9.15
N LEU A 17 -2.30 13.05 -9.54
CA LEU A 17 -2.63 11.62 -9.50
C LEU A 17 -2.85 11.11 -8.07
N GLU A 18 -2.05 11.59 -7.11
CA GLU A 18 -2.20 11.22 -5.71
C GLU A 18 -3.53 11.74 -5.13
N SER A 19 -3.87 13.00 -5.41
CA SER A 19 -5.15 13.59 -4.99
C SER A 19 -6.35 12.82 -5.57
N GLU A 20 -6.27 12.39 -6.82
CA GLU A 20 -7.33 11.59 -7.44
C GLU A 20 -7.41 10.18 -6.85
N ARG A 21 -6.27 9.55 -6.55
CA ARG A 21 -6.23 8.26 -5.83
C ARG A 21 -6.85 8.36 -4.44
N GLU A 22 -6.54 9.44 -3.71
CA GLU A 22 -7.12 9.70 -2.39
C GLU A 22 -8.64 9.83 -2.47
N ARG A 23 -9.14 10.61 -3.43
CA ARG A 23 -10.57 10.76 -3.66
C ARG A 23 -11.25 9.42 -3.98
N MET A 24 -10.66 8.64 -4.91
CA MET A 24 -11.18 7.33 -5.27
C MET A 24 -11.17 6.34 -4.10
N ALA A 25 -10.10 6.33 -3.31
CA ALA A 25 -10.00 5.46 -2.14
C ALA A 25 -11.08 5.77 -1.11
N THR A 26 -11.31 7.06 -0.83
CA THR A 26 -12.34 7.51 0.10
C THR A 26 -13.74 7.15 -0.41
N GLU A 27 -14.04 7.41 -1.68
CA GLU A 27 -15.33 7.05 -2.29
C GLU A 27 -15.58 5.53 -2.26
N LEU A 28 -14.56 4.72 -2.58
CA LEU A 28 -14.69 3.26 -2.51
C LEU A 28 -14.93 2.77 -1.08
N HIS A 29 -14.21 3.32 -0.11
CA HIS A 29 -14.32 2.89 1.28
C HIS A 29 -15.65 3.36 1.91
N ASP A 30 -15.96 4.65 1.81
CA ASP A 30 -17.06 5.25 2.55
C ASP A 30 -18.41 4.99 1.87
N ASP A 31 -18.49 5.06 0.56
CA ASP A 31 -19.75 4.92 -0.15
C ASP A 31 -20.02 3.46 -0.55
N VAL A 32 -19.05 2.79 -1.18
CA VAL A 32 -19.29 1.47 -1.77
C VAL A 32 -19.17 0.36 -0.71
N CYS A 33 -18.08 0.33 0.05
CA CYS A 33 -17.88 -0.73 1.05
C CYS A 33 -18.93 -0.67 2.17
N ASN A 34 -19.28 0.53 2.64
CA ASN A 34 -20.30 0.70 3.67
C ASN A 34 -21.73 0.38 3.15
N SER A 35 -22.03 0.73 1.89
CA SER A 35 -23.31 0.37 1.26
C SER A 35 -23.45 -1.15 1.10
N LEU A 36 -22.38 -1.84 0.69
CA LEU A 36 -22.38 -3.31 0.59
C LEU A 36 -22.53 -3.98 1.96
N LEU A 37 -21.89 -3.44 3.00
CA LEU A 37 -22.04 -3.93 4.36
C LEU A 37 -23.49 -3.77 4.85
N ALA A 38 -24.10 -2.61 4.64
CA ALA A 38 -25.47 -2.35 5.00
C ALA A 38 -26.44 -3.29 4.24
N LEU A 39 -26.18 -3.54 2.95
CA LEU A 39 -26.97 -4.49 2.15
C LEU A 39 -26.83 -5.92 2.68
N GLU A 40 -25.61 -6.35 3.00
CA GLU A 40 -25.35 -7.67 3.58
C GLU A 40 -26.11 -7.84 4.91
N MET A 41 -26.07 -6.85 5.80
CA MET A 41 -26.78 -6.86 7.07
C MET A 41 -28.30 -6.91 6.87
N ASN A 42 -28.86 -6.12 5.95
CA ASN A 42 -30.29 -6.12 5.65
C ASN A 42 -30.75 -7.46 5.10
N ILE A 43 -30.01 -8.07 4.18
CA ILE A 43 -30.33 -9.39 3.63
C ILE A 43 -30.33 -10.44 4.75
N ARG A 44 -29.33 -10.46 5.61
CA ARG A 44 -29.27 -11.39 6.77
C ARG A 44 -30.47 -11.22 7.70
N THR A 45 -30.91 -9.99 7.91
CA THR A 45 -32.06 -9.69 8.80
C THR A 45 -33.38 -10.15 8.21
N ILE A 46 -33.59 -10.01 6.90
CA ILE A 46 -34.86 -10.35 6.22
C ILE A 46 -35.02 -11.85 6.02
N SER A 47 -33.92 -12.56 5.81
CA SER A 47 -33.96 -13.93 5.27
C SER A 47 -34.07 -15.05 6.32
N GLY A 48 -33.79 -14.78 7.58
CA GLY A 48 -33.67 -15.86 8.57
C GLY A 48 -32.57 -16.88 8.23
N GLU A 49 -32.22 -17.77 9.12
CA GLU A 49 -31.05 -18.66 9.00
C GLU A 49 -31.18 -19.84 8.00
N GLU A 50 -32.25 -19.96 7.20
CA GLU A 50 -32.62 -21.27 6.58
C GLU A 50 -32.58 -21.37 5.04
N SER A 51 -32.03 -20.45 4.25
CA SER A 51 -31.96 -20.65 2.80
C SER A 51 -30.54 -20.81 2.28
N SER A 52 -30.20 -22.02 1.81
CA SER A 52 -28.89 -22.35 1.21
C SER A 52 -28.53 -21.48 0.00
N ASP A 53 -29.50 -21.11 -0.84
CA ASP A 53 -29.31 -20.24 -2.00
C ASP A 53 -28.85 -18.82 -1.62
N LEU A 54 -29.27 -18.34 -0.46
CA LEU A 54 -28.92 -17.02 0.02
C LEU A 54 -27.51 -17.00 0.63
N SER A 55 -27.05 -18.10 1.17
CA SER A 55 -25.70 -18.24 1.73
C SER A 55 -24.61 -18.04 0.67
N GLU A 56 -24.83 -18.55 -0.56
CA GLU A 56 -23.90 -18.38 -1.67
C GLU A 56 -23.84 -16.91 -2.11
N GLN A 57 -24.98 -16.23 -2.21
CA GLN A 57 -25.04 -14.82 -2.58
C GLN A 57 -24.46 -13.90 -1.53
N LEU A 58 -24.67 -14.19 -0.26
CA LEU A 58 -24.03 -13.49 0.84
C LEU A 58 -22.50 -13.70 0.84
N GLY A 59 -22.05 -14.90 0.52
CA GLY A 59 -20.63 -15.21 0.35
C GLY A 59 -20.00 -14.39 -0.80
N LEU A 60 -20.71 -14.29 -1.94
CA LEU A 60 -20.26 -13.48 -3.07
C LEU A 60 -20.22 -11.99 -2.71
N LEU A 61 -21.21 -11.48 -2.01
CA LEU A 61 -21.27 -10.08 -1.55
C LEU A 61 -20.14 -9.76 -0.60
N SER A 62 -19.88 -10.62 0.39
CA SER A 62 -18.79 -10.47 1.35
C SER A 62 -17.42 -10.49 0.64
N ASN A 63 -17.21 -11.41 -0.30
CA ASN A 63 -16.00 -11.48 -1.12
C ASN A 63 -15.82 -10.21 -1.97
N THR A 64 -16.88 -9.70 -2.57
CA THR A 64 -16.82 -8.48 -3.40
C THR A 64 -16.46 -7.28 -2.54
N ARG A 65 -17.05 -7.16 -1.34
CA ARG A 65 -16.73 -6.11 -0.37
C ARG A 65 -15.25 -6.16 0.04
N GLU A 66 -14.73 -7.35 0.33
CA GLU A 66 -13.32 -7.50 0.72
C GLU A 66 -12.35 -7.14 -0.42
N ARG A 67 -12.68 -7.52 -1.65
CA ARG A 67 -11.89 -7.11 -2.83
C ARG A 67 -11.90 -5.60 -3.04
N LEU A 68 -13.04 -4.95 -2.87
CA LEU A 68 -13.14 -3.48 -2.95
C LEU A 68 -12.37 -2.79 -1.83
N ARG A 69 -12.41 -3.35 -0.62
CA ARG A 69 -11.61 -2.87 0.50
C ARG A 69 -10.12 -2.95 0.20
N THR A 70 -9.65 -4.08 -0.34
CA THR A 70 -8.27 -4.25 -0.78
C THR A 70 -7.87 -3.20 -1.83
N LEU A 71 -8.72 -2.98 -2.84
CA LEU A 71 -8.47 -1.96 -3.87
C LEU A 71 -8.43 -0.54 -3.28
N SER A 72 -9.32 -0.22 -2.33
CA SER A 72 -9.29 1.07 -1.63
C SER A 72 -7.97 1.26 -0.86
N HIS A 73 -7.50 0.23 -0.16
CA HIS A 73 -6.21 0.26 0.54
C HIS A 73 -5.00 0.38 -0.41
N GLU A 74 -5.07 -0.22 -1.60
CA GLU A 74 -4.04 -0.06 -2.64
C GLU A 74 -4.00 1.37 -3.20
N LEU A 75 -5.15 2.01 -3.32
CA LEU A 75 -5.25 3.39 -3.79
C LEU A 75 -4.73 4.37 -2.73
N MET A 76 -5.27 4.31 -1.52
CA MET A 76 -4.84 5.07 -0.36
C MET A 76 -5.50 4.56 0.92
N PRO A 77 -4.77 4.32 2.01
CA PRO A 77 -5.41 3.92 3.25
C PRO A 77 -6.19 5.10 3.85
N PRO A 78 -7.50 4.95 4.08
CA PRO A 78 -8.34 5.98 4.70
C PRO A 78 -7.87 6.35 6.13
N ALA A 79 -7.15 5.43 6.77
CA ALA A 79 -6.63 5.57 8.12
C ALA A 79 -5.44 6.53 8.24
N PHE A 80 -4.92 7.11 7.13
CA PHE A 80 -3.69 7.93 7.16
C PHE A 80 -3.77 9.11 8.14
N GLN A 81 -4.95 9.63 8.39
CA GLN A 81 -5.15 10.73 9.35
C GLN A 81 -5.02 10.27 10.81
N TYR A 82 -5.32 9.00 11.10
CA TYR A 82 -5.48 8.49 12.47
C TYR A 82 -4.45 7.41 12.83
N ALA A 83 -3.92 6.67 11.86
CA ALA A 83 -2.97 5.60 12.07
C ALA A 83 -1.51 6.07 12.03
N THR A 84 -0.63 5.34 12.68
CA THR A 84 0.83 5.48 12.58
C THR A 84 1.37 4.80 11.33
N LEU A 85 2.61 5.10 10.95
CA LEU A 85 3.27 4.43 9.83
C LEU A 85 3.36 2.91 10.04
N ASP A 86 3.63 2.49 11.28
CA ASP A 86 3.70 1.08 11.68
C ASP A 86 2.37 0.35 11.43
N GLU A 87 1.29 0.89 11.96
CA GLU A 87 -0.06 0.33 11.78
C GLU A 87 -0.45 0.24 10.31
N MET A 88 -0.14 1.28 9.53
CA MET A 88 -0.48 1.29 8.09
C MET A 88 0.32 0.27 7.28
N LEU A 89 1.62 0.12 7.55
CA LEU A 89 2.45 -0.85 6.84
C LEU A 89 2.07 -2.28 7.24
N GLY A 90 1.77 -2.51 8.51
CA GLY A 90 1.28 -3.80 8.99
C GLY A 90 -0.03 -4.20 8.32
N ASP A 91 -1.01 -3.29 8.30
CA ASP A 91 -2.31 -3.52 7.66
C ASP A 91 -2.16 -3.72 6.13
N TYR A 92 -1.33 -2.93 5.48
CA TYR A 92 -1.04 -3.08 4.05
C TYR A 92 -0.48 -4.46 3.72
N VAL A 93 0.55 -4.92 4.45
CA VAL A 93 1.19 -6.21 4.18
C VAL A 93 0.24 -7.37 4.49
N LEU A 94 -0.56 -7.26 5.54
CA LEU A 94 -1.55 -8.27 5.93
C LEU A 94 -2.64 -8.49 4.86
N HIS A 95 -3.03 -7.42 4.16
CA HIS A 95 -4.11 -7.45 3.16
C HIS A 95 -3.61 -7.48 1.70
N LEU A 96 -2.33 -7.76 1.49
CA LEU A 96 -1.79 -7.90 0.13
C LEU A 96 -2.46 -9.04 -0.62
N ALA A 97 -3.01 -8.74 -1.80
CA ALA A 97 -3.48 -9.76 -2.74
C ALA A 97 -2.28 -10.38 -3.46
N LEU A 98 -1.76 -11.49 -2.92
CA LEU A 98 -0.58 -12.16 -3.46
C LEU A 98 -0.97 -13.34 -4.36
N PRO A 99 -0.16 -13.63 -5.41
CA PRO A 99 -0.29 -14.85 -6.19
C PRO A 99 -0.16 -16.12 -5.33
N GLU A 100 -0.71 -17.22 -5.79
CA GLU A 100 -0.59 -18.51 -5.12
C GLU A 100 0.88 -18.91 -4.91
N GLY A 101 1.21 -19.33 -3.71
CA GLY A 101 2.59 -19.69 -3.32
C GLY A 101 3.49 -18.52 -2.92
N MET A 102 3.01 -17.28 -2.99
CA MET A 102 3.74 -16.10 -2.49
C MET A 102 3.19 -15.67 -1.14
N TYR A 103 4.07 -15.24 -0.24
CA TYR A 103 3.67 -14.67 1.05
C TYR A 103 4.51 -13.43 1.40
N ALA A 104 3.94 -12.58 2.24
CA ALA A 104 4.61 -11.38 2.72
C ALA A 104 4.64 -11.36 4.26
N GLU A 105 5.70 -10.81 4.81
CA GLU A 105 5.89 -10.66 6.25
C GLU A 105 6.20 -9.20 6.58
N TYR A 106 5.66 -8.74 7.69
CA TYR A 106 5.94 -7.43 8.26
C TYR A 106 6.57 -7.55 9.64
N HIS A 107 7.60 -6.76 9.89
CA HIS A 107 8.26 -6.66 11.18
C HIS A 107 8.55 -5.20 11.51
N SER A 108 8.29 -4.79 12.73
CA SER A 108 8.66 -3.47 13.23
C SER A 108 9.42 -3.56 14.55
N THR A 109 10.14 -2.50 14.88
CA THR A 109 10.81 -2.39 16.18
C THR A 109 9.77 -2.27 17.28
N GLU A 110 9.84 -3.14 18.29
CA GLU A 110 8.95 -3.12 19.45
C GLU A 110 9.20 -1.92 20.36
N ASN A 111 8.16 -1.55 21.12
CA ASN A 111 8.21 -0.48 22.14
C ASN A 111 8.64 0.89 21.61
N VAL A 112 8.28 1.21 20.39
CA VAL A 112 8.54 2.50 19.75
C VAL A 112 7.25 3.33 19.72
N ASP A 113 7.34 4.62 20.08
CA ASP A 113 6.27 5.58 19.84
C ASP A 113 6.33 6.06 18.37
N TRP A 114 5.55 5.42 17.51
CA TRP A 114 5.48 5.73 16.08
C TRP A 114 4.78 7.06 15.77
N ASN A 115 4.12 7.69 16.76
CA ASN A 115 3.50 9.01 16.59
C ASN A 115 4.51 10.13 16.38
N ILE A 116 5.79 9.90 16.72
CA ILE A 116 6.85 10.87 16.48
C ILE A 116 7.19 11.06 15.00
N ILE A 117 6.76 10.15 14.12
CA ILE A 117 6.97 10.26 12.69
C ILE A 117 5.94 11.25 12.11
N PRO A 118 6.39 12.37 11.50
CA PRO A 118 5.47 13.32 10.88
C PRO A 118 4.61 12.64 9.81
N LYS A 119 3.33 12.94 9.77
CA LYS A 119 2.39 12.33 8.81
C LYS A 119 2.85 12.42 7.35
N ALA A 120 3.40 13.57 6.95
CA ALA A 120 3.94 13.74 5.59
C ALA A 120 5.10 12.78 5.30
N VAL A 121 6.00 12.54 6.27
CA VAL A 121 7.09 11.58 6.14
C VAL A 121 6.54 10.17 6.08
N GLY A 122 5.61 9.83 6.98
CA GLY A 122 4.94 8.53 7.00
C GLY A 122 4.26 8.21 5.66
N PHE A 123 3.60 9.20 5.05
CA PHE A 123 2.96 9.03 3.75
C PHE A 123 3.95 8.70 2.64
N GLU A 124 5.02 9.44 2.51
CA GLU A 124 6.04 9.17 1.50
C GLU A 124 6.69 7.79 1.72
N CYS A 125 6.99 7.43 2.98
CA CYS A 125 7.49 6.11 3.35
C CYS A 125 6.53 4.98 2.94
N TYR A 126 5.25 5.14 3.24
CA TYR A 126 4.21 4.18 2.87
C TYR A 126 4.16 3.98 1.34
N ARG A 127 4.18 5.07 0.56
CA ARG A 127 4.19 5.01 -0.91
C ARG A 127 5.44 4.37 -1.48
N ILE A 128 6.60 4.61 -0.87
CA ILE A 128 7.86 3.95 -1.25
C ILE A 128 7.73 2.44 -1.06
N VAL A 129 7.20 2.00 0.09
CA VAL A 129 7.00 0.57 0.36
C VAL A 129 5.99 -0.05 -0.60
N GLN A 130 4.87 0.61 -0.87
CA GLN A 130 3.89 0.14 -1.86
C GLN A 130 4.52 -0.10 -3.23
N GLU A 131 5.31 0.84 -3.72
CA GLU A 131 5.97 0.73 -5.01
C GLU A 131 7.03 -0.39 -5.01
N ALA A 132 7.82 -0.50 -3.93
CA ALA A 132 8.82 -1.56 -3.81
C ALA A 132 8.19 -2.96 -3.77
N VAL A 133 7.14 -3.15 -2.96
CA VAL A 133 6.39 -4.40 -2.87
C VAL A 133 5.70 -4.74 -4.19
N SER A 134 5.06 -3.75 -4.84
CA SER A 134 4.44 -3.94 -6.17
C SER A 134 5.46 -4.39 -7.22
N ASN A 135 6.68 -3.85 -7.17
CA ASN A 135 7.76 -4.27 -8.05
C ASN A 135 8.21 -5.70 -7.76
N ALA A 136 8.33 -6.08 -6.48
CA ALA A 136 8.65 -7.46 -6.09
C ALA A 136 7.57 -8.44 -6.58
N VAL A 137 6.29 -8.16 -6.36
CA VAL A 137 5.17 -9.00 -6.83
C VAL A 137 5.18 -9.16 -8.35
N LYS A 138 5.42 -8.08 -9.10
CA LYS A 138 5.33 -8.11 -10.58
C LYS A 138 6.55 -8.71 -11.26
N TYR A 139 7.75 -8.51 -10.72
CA TYR A 139 8.98 -8.72 -11.47
C TYR A 139 9.96 -9.69 -10.83
N ALA A 140 9.92 -9.88 -9.51
CA ALA A 140 10.93 -10.66 -8.80
C ALA A 140 10.78 -12.17 -9.04
N SER A 141 9.58 -12.67 -9.30
CA SER A 141 9.27 -14.11 -9.29
C SER A 141 9.66 -14.75 -7.95
N SER A 142 9.44 -14.00 -6.85
CA SER A 142 9.78 -14.40 -5.49
C SER A 142 8.67 -15.26 -4.88
N ALA A 143 9.03 -16.05 -3.87
CA ALA A 143 8.07 -16.73 -3.00
C ALA A 143 7.81 -15.93 -1.71
N ARG A 144 8.77 -15.11 -1.29
CA ARG A 144 8.72 -14.35 -0.04
C ARG A 144 9.06 -12.89 -0.24
N ILE A 145 8.24 -12.02 0.34
CA ILE A 145 8.52 -10.59 0.49
C ILE A 145 8.60 -10.26 1.97
N GLN A 146 9.58 -9.49 2.40
CA GLN A 146 9.71 -9.06 3.77
C GLN A 146 9.84 -7.54 3.85
N VAL A 147 9.01 -6.93 4.68
CA VAL A 147 9.05 -5.50 4.99
C VAL A 147 9.46 -5.33 6.44
N LYS A 148 10.53 -4.59 6.69
CA LYS A 148 11.00 -4.26 8.04
C LYS A 148 11.01 -2.76 8.24
N LEU A 149 10.40 -2.31 9.34
CA LEU A 149 10.39 -0.93 9.80
C LEU A 149 11.18 -0.82 11.10
N ALA A 150 12.17 0.04 11.15
CA ALA A 150 12.94 0.25 12.37
C ALA A 150 13.13 1.74 12.65
N LEU A 151 13.10 2.07 13.94
CA LEU A 151 13.41 3.40 14.44
C LEU A 151 14.44 3.29 15.57
N GLU A 152 15.67 3.68 15.27
CA GLU A 152 16.79 3.62 16.20
C GLU A 152 17.50 4.97 16.26
N ASN A 153 17.72 5.49 17.46
CA ASN A 153 18.41 6.77 17.65
C ASN A 153 17.83 7.92 16.78
N LYS A 154 16.50 7.97 16.62
CA LYS A 154 15.77 8.91 15.74
C LYS A 154 16.01 8.71 14.23
N ASN A 155 16.66 7.64 13.84
CA ASN A 155 16.81 7.28 12.44
C ASN A 155 15.72 6.27 12.07
N LEU A 156 14.85 6.66 11.15
CA LEU A 156 13.86 5.78 10.54
C LEU A 156 14.52 5.00 9.41
N SER A 157 14.39 3.70 9.41
CA SER A 157 14.83 2.84 8.32
C SER A 157 13.73 1.88 7.89
N ILE A 158 13.64 1.67 6.59
CA ILE A 158 12.71 0.74 5.98
C ILE A 158 13.50 -0.17 5.05
N LEU A 159 13.32 -1.47 5.21
CA LEU A 159 13.93 -2.47 4.37
C LEU A 159 12.84 -3.32 3.73
N VAL A 160 12.81 -3.35 2.40
CA VAL A 160 11.97 -4.26 1.62
C VAL A 160 12.88 -5.24 0.91
N THR A 161 12.69 -6.52 1.17
CA THR A 161 13.48 -7.59 0.54
C THR A 161 12.56 -8.63 -0.09
N ASP A 162 13.01 -9.21 -1.17
CA ASP A 162 12.41 -10.38 -1.81
C ASP A 162 13.50 -11.44 -2.05
N ASP A 163 13.08 -12.71 -2.20
CA ASP A 163 13.94 -13.85 -2.52
C ASP A 163 13.94 -14.19 -4.01
N GLY A 164 13.60 -13.20 -4.85
CA GLY A 164 13.45 -13.38 -6.28
C GLY A 164 14.75 -13.43 -7.06
N LYS A 165 14.62 -13.38 -8.39
CA LYS A 165 15.74 -13.50 -9.32
C LYS A 165 16.65 -12.27 -9.41
N GLY A 166 16.29 -11.17 -8.73
CA GLY A 166 16.96 -9.89 -8.87
C GLY A 166 16.86 -9.29 -10.28
N PHE A 167 17.60 -8.22 -10.52
CA PHE A 167 17.69 -7.58 -11.84
C PHE A 167 19.07 -6.95 -12.06
N ASP A 168 19.42 -6.80 -13.35
CA ASP A 168 20.70 -6.24 -13.76
C ASP A 168 20.73 -4.71 -13.54
N MET A 169 21.42 -4.27 -12.51
CA MET A 169 21.60 -2.86 -12.14
C MET A 169 22.31 -2.04 -13.22
N SER A 170 23.08 -2.67 -14.13
CA SER A 170 23.81 -1.97 -15.20
C SER A 170 22.90 -1.55 -16.36
N LYS A 171 21.78 -2.22 -16.54
CA LYS A 171 20.78 -1.83 -17.51
C LYS A 171 19.99 -0.67 -16.92
N LYS A 172 20.10 0.51 -17.53
CA LYS A 172 19.27 1.66 -17.17
C LYS A 172 17.80 1.22 -17.10
N THR A 173 17.35 0.89 -15.90
CA THR A 173 15.95 0.58 -15.65
C THR A 173 15.17 1.88 -15.83
N LYS A 174 14.63 2.09 -17.03
CA LYS A 174 13.72 3.20 -17.34
C LYS A 174 12.34 3.00 -16.70
N GLY A 175 12.26 2.21 -15.64
CA GLY A 175 11.01 1.99 -14.92
C GLY A 175 10.60 3.26 -14.18
N ILE A 176 9.39 3.74 -14.44
CA ILE A 176 8.80 4.89 -13.74
C ILE A 176 8.80 4.65 -12.22
N GLY A 177 8.59 3.41 -11.78
CA GLY A 177 8.49 3.03 -10.37
C GLY A 177 9.75 3.32 -9.55
N LEU A 178 10.92 2.88 -10.00
CA LEU A 178 12.17 3.17 -9.29
C LEU A 178 12.44 4.69 -9.22
N HIS A 179 12.19 5.40 -10.32
CA HIS A 179 12.33 6.86 -10.33
C HIS A 179 11.40 7.52 -9.29
N THR A 180 10.19 7.03 -9.16
CA THR A 180 9.22 7.51 -8.16
C THR A 180 9.72 7.27 -6.73
N ILE A 181 10.32 6.10 -6.44
CA ILE A 181 10.92 5.81 -5.12
C ILE A 181 11.98 6.85 -4.77
N TRP A 182 12.92 7.14 -5.68
CA TRP A 182 13.97 8.13 -5.43
C TRP A 182 13.42 9.55 -5.27
N GLN A 183 12.45 9.97 -6.09
CA GLN A 183 11.83 11.29 -5.96
C GLN A 183 11.14 11.47 -4.60
N ARG A 184 10.39 10.45 -4.15
CA ARG A 184 9.71 10.48 -2.84
C ARG A 184 10.71 10.52 -1.69
N ALA A 185 11.77 9.73 -1.76
CA ALA A 185 12.81 9.74 -0.76
C ALA A 185 13.53 11.10 -0.69
N GLU A 186 13.82 11.73 -1.83
CA GLU A 186 14.39 13.08 -1.88
C GLU A 186 13.46 14.12 -1.21
N THR A 187 12.15 14.00 -1.38
CA THR A 187 11.17 14.91 -0.77
C THR A 187 11.26 14.92 0.76
N ILE A 188 11.57 13.79 1.38
CA ILE A 188 11.71 13.65 2.84
C ILE A 188 13.17 13.65 3.32
N GLY A 189 14.11 13.92 2.44
CA GLY A 189 15.55 13.93 2.75
C GLY A 189 16.11 12.54 3.10
N ALA A 190 15.47 11.47 2.65
CA ALA A 190 15.91 10.10 2.89
C ALA A 190 16.93 9.63 1.85
N LYS A 191 17.75 8.65 2.26
CA LYS A 191 18.67 7.93 1.36
C LYS A 191 18.02 6.62 0.91
N VAL A 192 18.18 6.29 -0.35
CA VAL A 192 17.76 5.01 -0.92
C VAL A 192 18.98 4.23 -1.37
N GLU A 193 19.04 2.99 -0.94
CA GLU A 193 20.02 2.03 -1.41
C GLU A 193 19.25 0.87 -2.06
N LEU A 194 19.70 0.45 -3.23
CA LEU A 194 19.10 -0.65 -3.97
C LEU A 194 20.17 -1.72 -4.17
N ILE A 195 19.85 -2.95 -3.75
CA ILE A 195 20.72 -4.11 -3.85
C ILE A 195 19.96 -5.19 -4.62
N SER A 196 20.61 -5.81 -5.62
CA SER A 196 20.00 -6.86 -6.42
C SER A 196 21.00 -7.94 -6.80
#